data_487f156b8d1c44dee9bcc24dd6554c82
#
_entry.id   487f156b8d1c44dee9bcc24dd6554c82
#
_cell.length_a   1.000
_cell.length_b   1.000
_cell.length_c   1.000
_cell.angle_alpha   90.00
_cell.angle_beta   90.00
_cell.angle_gamma   90.00
#
_symmetry.space_group_name_H-M   'P 1'
#
loop_
_entity.id
_entity.type
_entity.pdbx_description
1 polymer ?
#
loop_
_entity_poly.entity_id
_entity_poly.type
_entity_poly.pdbx_seq_one_letter_code
_entity_poly.pdbx_strand_id
1 'polypeptide(L)'
;MRGVVAAGHPLTAEAGAEVLRNGGNAVDAAVAAVLMSFVAESPLTGPGAGGFMLVQTSNGESHLLDFFVVAPGRGLKDPKPAPLVPIDVSFSPDAIQRFNCGPSSCGVYGTTAGLAEALRRFGSVSLADLVAGPAKAAREGVEVIPMQAFLFNVLAPIMVSTPEVAAVYEPEGRPLRAGERIVLSELGDLLDRLGSEGPDFLYDGDVAHACSDWVLERGGLLTREDLASYEVVERAPVRAGFRGREVLTNPPPSSGGILIADALELIDRIDRPGDTMVLAEVVASTNRARDSDFLGGLRDEGFASRFLAPEKLDAVTSEIRSRLGSTTHISVMDGNGACASVTCSNGSCSGVWVPGTGMHLNNMLGEEDLNPQGFHRHPPGDRVPSMMAPTVVLRDGRPEIALGSAGSNRIRSAIVQTVAAVIDGGMHAQEAVNAPRLHVEDELVDAEPGVDPAALESLRGGGWRVRQFSEHNLYFGGVQAVARDRDTGELSGGGDPRRGGVAVTVD
;
A
#
# COMPACT_ATOMS: atom_id res chain seq x y z
N MET A 1 16.60 6.82 -19.68
CA MET A 1 15.29 6.61 -20.38
C MET A 1 14.32 7.66 -19.89
N ARG A 2 13.52 8.25 -20.74
CA ARG A 2 12.46 9.18 -20.34
C ARG A 2 11.44 8.46 -19.46
N GLY A 3 10.88 9.14 -18.44
CA GLY A 3 9.89 8.52 -17.60
C GLY A 3 9.46 9.42 -16.43
N VAL A 4 8.60 8.89 -15.56
CA VAL A 4 8.11 9.58 -14.36
C VAL A 4 7.95 8.59 -13.22
N VAL A 5 8.33 9.03 -12.02
CA VAL A 5 8.21 8.28 -10.76
C VAL A 5 7.46 9.14 -9.75
N ALA A 6 6.41 8.58 -9.13
CA ALA A 6 5.71 9.18 -8.01
C ALA A 6 5.81 8.27 -6.78
N ALA A 7 6.20 8.81 -5.63
CA ALA A 7 6.43 8.06 -4.40
C ALA A 7 6.16 8.90 -3.15
N GLY A 8 6.05 8.24 -1.99
CA GLY A 8 5.76 8.84 -0.69
C GLY A 8 6.89 9.67 -0.07
N HIS A 9 8.10 9.64 -0.65
CA HIS A 9 9.25 10.37 -0.12
C HIS A 9 10.18 10.83 -1.25
N PRO A 10 10.81 12.02 -1.15
CA PRO A 10 11.72 12.55 -2.18
C PRO A 10 12.85 11.58 -2.56
N LEU A 11 13.52 10.96 -1.59
CA LEU A 11 14.58 10.00 -1.85
C LEU A 11 14.07 8.73 -2.53
N THR A 12 12.87 8.28 -2.19
CA THR A 12 12.22 7.14 -2.84
C THR A 12 11.95 7.41 -4.32
N ALA A 13 11.38 8.58 -4.62
CA ALA A 13 11.12 8.97 -6.01
C ALA A 13 12.42 9.18 -6.80
N GLU A 14 13.42 9.81 -6.21
CA GLU A 14 14.72 10.06 -6.85
C GLU A 14 15.48 8.76 -7.14
N ALA A 15 15.43 7.76 -6.24
CA ALA A 15 16.07 6.47 -6.49
C ALA A 15 15.51 5.78 -7.75
N GLY A 16 14.18 5.80 -7.94
CA GLY A 16 13.55 5.31 -9.17
C GLY A 16 13.92 6.15 -10.40
N ALA A 17 13.91 7.46 -10.27
CA ALA A 17 14.25 8.38 -11.37
C ALA A 17 15.72 8.23 -11.82
N GLU A 18 16.64 8.00 -10.91
CA GLU A 18 18.05 7.72 -11.23
C GLU A 18 18.18 6.46 -12.08
N VAL A 19 17.46 5.40 -11.75
CA VAL A 19 17.45 4.16 -12.55
C VAL A 19 16.92 4.43 -13.97
N LEU A 20 15.86 5.22 -14.14
CA LEU A 20 15.36 5.61 -15.46
C LEU A 20 16.40 6.43 -16.23
N ARG A 21 17.08 7.41 -15.60
CA ARG A 21 18.15 8.20 -16.24
C ARG A 21 19.28 7.30 -16.77
N ASN A 22 19.61 6.26 -16.02
CA ASN A 22 20.66 5.29 -16.36
C ASN A 22 20.20 4.19 -17.33
N GLY A 23 18.98 4.27 -17.86
CA GLY A 23 18.49 3.38 -18.91
C GLY A 23 17.71 2.16 -18.43
N GLY A 24 17.46 2.01 -17.13
CA GLY A 24 16.55 1.00 -16.58
C GLY A 24 15.10 1.25 -17.01
N ASN A 25 14.27 0.24 -16.90
CA ASN A 25 12.85 0.30 -17.25
C ASN A 25 11.96 0.64 -16.04
N ALA A 26 10.63 0.67 -16.23
CA ALA A 26 9.67 1.00 -15.18
C ALA A 26 9.72 0.05 -13.97
N VAL A 27 10.01 -1.24 -14.19
CA VAL A 27 10.12 -2.24 -13.10
C VAL A 27 11.41 -2.05 -12.32
N ASP A 28 12.54 -1.84 -12.99
CA ASP A 28 13.81 -1.55 -12.33
C ASP A 28 13.69 -0.31 -11.43
N ALA A 29 13.06 0.75 -11.95
CA ALA A 29 12.83 1.99 -11.21
C ALA A 29 11.87 1.80 -10.02
N ALA A 30 10.80 1.01 -10.18
CA ALA A 30 9.88 0.70 -9.09
C ALA A 30 10.58 -0.10 -7.98
N VAL A 31 11.40 -1.09 -8.33
CA VAL A 31 12.17 -1.88 -7.36
C VAL A 31 13.18 -1.01 -6.62
N ALA A 32 13.94 -0.16 -7.31
CA ALA A 32 14.88 0.77 -6.68
C ALA A 32 14.16 1.70 -5.68
N ALA A 33 13.00 2.23 -6.07
CA ALA A 33 12.18 3.06 -5.21
C ALA A 33 11.67 2.30 -3.96
N VAL A 34 11.18 1.05 -4.11
CA VAL A 34 10.78 0.23 -2.95
C VAL A 34 11.96 -0.05 -2.04
N LEU A 35 13.14 -0.40 -2.56
CA LEU A 35 14.34 -0.63 -1.76
C LEU A 35 14.76 0.63 -0.99
N MET A 36 14.68 1.81 -1.62
CA MET A 36 14.95 3.09 -0.94
C MET A 36 13.88 3.41 0.12
N SER A 37 12.62 3.04 -0.11
CA SER A 37 11.55 3.25 0.87
C SER A 37 11.75 2.48 2.17
N PHE A 38 12.48 1.35 2.16
CA PHE A 38 12.85 0.64 3.39
C PHE A 38 13.66 1.51 4.36
N VAL A 39 14.40 2.46 3.82
CA VAL A 39 15.20 3.41 4.59
C VAL A 39 14.44 4.71 4.84
N ALA A 40 13.93 5.32 3.77
CA ALA A 40 13.30 6.64 3.80
C ALA A 40 11.88 6.63 4.37
N GLU A 41 11.19 5.50 4.35
CA GLU A 41 9.81 5.33 4.83
C GLU A 41 9.69 4.13 5.79
N SER A 42 10.75 3.85 6.55
CA SER A 42 10.93 2.65 7.37
C SER A 42 9.77 2.29 8.32
N PRO A 43 8.95 3.23 8.85
CA PRO A 43 7.77 2.86 9.63
C PRO A 43 6.64 2.27 8.78
N LEU A 44 6.63 2.53 7.48
CA LEU A 44 5.52 2.16 6.59
C LEU A 44 5.78 0.87 5.82
N THR A 45 7.06 0.61 5.53
CA THR A 45 7.50 -0.54 4.75
C THR A 45 8.90 -1.00 5.15
N GLY A 46 9.30 -2.19 4.70
CA GLY A 46 10.60 -2.77 5.00
C GLY A 46 10.75 -4.17 4.40
N PRO A 47 11.89 -4.83 4.62
CA PRO A 47 12.09 -6.21 4.18
C PRO A 47 11.06 -7.19 4.77
N GLY A 48 10.58 -6.92 5.99
CA GLY A 48 9.54 -7.67 6.68
C GLY A 48 8.11 -7.36 6.24
N ALA A 49 7.90 -6.56 5.19
CA ALA A 49 6.60 -6.18 4.65
C ALA A 49 6.01 -7.23 3.69
N GLY A 50 4.79 -6.96 3.25
CA GLY A 50 4.16 -7.62 2.12
C GLY A 50 3.55 -6.60 1.15
N GLY A 51 3.22 -7.03 -0.07
CA GLY A 51 2.68 -6.10 -1.06
C GLY A 51 2.23 -6.75 -2.36
N PHE A 52 1.95 -5.90 -3.34
CA PHE A 52 1.55 -6.27 -4.69
C PHE A 52 2.22 -5.35 -5.70
N MET A 53 2.57 -5.88 -6.86
CA MET A 53 3.04 -5.10 -8.00
C MET A 53 2.24 -5.44 -9.25
N LEU A 54 1.58 -4.45 -9.82
CA LEU A 54 0.93 -4.54 -11.11
C LEU A 54 1.86 -3.96 -12.17
N VAL A 55 2.27 -4.79 -13.10
CA VAL A 55 3.14 -4.45 -14.23
C VAL A 55 2.33 -4.48 -15.51
N GLN A 56 2.35 -3.38 -16.26
CA GLN A 56 1.92 -3.34 -17.64
C GLN A 56 3.16 -3.20 -18.51
N THR A 57 3.43 -4.21 -19.29
CA THR A 57 4.62 -4.24 -20.15
C THR A 57 4.42 -3.41 -21.44
N SER A 58 5.50 -3.03 -22.10
CA SER A 58 5.45 -2.26 -23.34
C SER A 58 4.83 -3.04 -24.53
N ASN A 59 4.78 -4.37 -24.45
CA ASN A 59 4.11 -5.23 -25.44
C ASN A 59 2.62 -5.44 -25.15
N GLY A 60 2.08 -4.83 -24.10
CA GLY A 60 0.64 -4.85 -23.77
C GLY A 60 0.21 -5.97 -22.84
N GLU A 61 1.13 -6.70 -22.21
CA GLU A 61 0.81 -7.74 -21.23
C GLU A 61 0.69 -7.14 -19.82
N SER A 62 -0.28 -7.66 -19.05
CA SER A 62 -0.55 -7.22 -17.68
C SER A 62 -0.27 -8.35 -16.71
N HIS A 63 0.57 -8.11 -15.72
CA HIS A 63 0.98 -9.08 -14.70
C HIS A 63 0.80 -8.50 -13.31
N LEU A 64 0.17 -9.22 -12.41
CA LEU A 64 0.09 -8.85 -11.01
C LEU A 64 0.85 -9.87 -10.18
N LEU A 65 1.90 -9.42 -9.53
CA LEU A 65 2.67 -10.18 -8.56
C LEU A 65 2.09 -9.95 -7.16
N ASP A 66 1.57 -11.02 -6.57
CA ASP A 66 1.09 -11.05 -5.18
C ASP A 66 2.21 -11.60 -4.29
N PHE A 67 2.88 -10.71 -3.60
CA PHE A 67 3.84 -11.01 -2.54
C PHE A 67 3.35 -10.48 -1.18
N PHE A 68 2.04 -10.50 -0.98
CA PHE A 68 1.45 -10.10 0.30
C PHE A 68 1.72 -11.12 1.39
N VAL A 69 1.31 -10.78 2.59
CA VAL A 69 1.57 -11.58 3.80
C VAL A 69 0.76 -12.87 3.78
N VAL A 70 1.38 -13.95 4.26
CA VAL A 70 0.76 -15.25 4.46
C VAL A 70 0.57 -15.48 5.96
N ALA A 71 -0.53 -16.15 6.33
CA ALA A 71 -0.81 -16.53 7.70
C ALA A 71 0.20 -17.59 8.18
N PRO A 72 0.92 -17.35 9.30
CA PRO A 72 1.92 -18.28 9.84
C PRO A 72 1.29 -19.39 10.66
N GLY A 73 2.13 -20.37 11.05
CA GLY A 73 1.77 -21.45 11.97
C GLY A 73 1.91 -22.85 11.41
N ARG A 74 2.53 -23.02 10.23
CA ARG A 74 2.81 -24.34 9.67
C ARG A 74 3.61 -25.19 10.66
N GLY A 75 3.29 -26.47 10.75
CA GLY A 75 3.95 -27.40 11.67
C GLY A 75 3.60 -27.27 13.15
N LEU A 76 2.92 -26.18 13.57
CA LEU A 76 2.50 -26.02 14.96
C LEU A 76 1.25 -26.86 15.27
N LYS A 77 1.28 -27.56 16.40
CA LYS A 77 0.14 -28.34 16.89
C LYS A 77 -0.57 -27.54 18.00
N ASP A 78 -1.82 -27.17 17.75
CA ASP A 78 -2.68 -26.42 18.67
C ASP A 78 -1.97 -25.19 19.29
N PRO A 79 -1.50 -24.23 18.46
CA PRO A 79 -0.73 -23.10 18.93
C PRO A 79 -1.57 -22.19 19.80
N LYS A 80 -0.95 -21.68 20.87
CA LYS A 80 -1.55 -20.66 21.74
C LYS A 80 -0.74 -19.38 21.59
N PRO A 81 -1.13 -18.51 20.63
CA PRO A 81 -0.40 -17.28 20.42
C PRO A 81 -0.47 -16.38 21.66
N ALA A 82 0.58 -15.62 21.91
CA ALA A 82 0.56 -14.57 22.92
C ALA A 82 -0.56 -13.56 22.62
N PRO A 83 -1.18 -12.96 23.62
CA PRO A 83 -2.17 -11.93 23.39
C PRO A 83 -1.57 -10.77 22.57
N LEU A 84 -2.34 -10.28 21.61
CA LEU A 84 -2.01 -9.04 20.90
C LEU A 84 -2.08 -7.87 21.90
N VAL A 85 -1.14 -6.94 21.77
CA VAL A 85 -1.08 -5.73 22.59
C VAL A 85 -1.83 -4.61 21.87
N PRO A 86 -3.00 -4.17 22.37
CA PRO A 86 -3.73 -3.07 21.78
C PRO A 86 -3.02 -1.74 22.10
N ILE A 87 -2.69 -0.98 21.06
CA ILE A 87 -2.03 0.32 21.14
C ILE A 87 -2.92 1.34 20.43
N ASP A 88 -3.41 2.34 21.15
CA ASP A 88 -4.20 3.41 20.60
C ASP A 88 -3.29 4.52 20.06
N VAL A 89 -3.45 4.85 18.79
CA VAL A 89 -2.69 5.86 18.05
C VAL A 89 -3.62 6.98 17.64
N SER A 90 -3.30 8.23 18.02
CA SER A 90 -4.09 9.41 17.70
C SER A 90 -3.52 10.12 16.46
N PHE A 91 -4.25 10.09 15.35
CA PHE A 91 -3.92 10.82 14.13
C PHE A 91 -4.43 12.27 14.15
N SER A 92 -5.48 12.53 14.92
CA SER A 92 -6.03 13.85 15.24
C SER A 92 -6.90 13.71 16.50
N PRO A 93 -7.38 14.81 17.10
CA PRO A 93 -8.31 14.76 18.23
C PRO A 93 -9.57 13.89 17.96
N ASP A 94 -9.98 13.83 16.69
CA ASP A 94 -11.20 13.12 16.27
C ASP A 94 -10.93 11.76 15.61
N ALA A 95 -9.65 11.37 15.43
CA ALA A 95 -9.25 10.17 14.71
C ALA A 95 -8.24 9.36 15.53
N ILE A 96 -8.77 8.50 16.42
CA ILE A 96 -7.99 7.53 17.20
C ILE A 96 -8.17 6.17 16.56
N GLN A 97 -7.06 5.44 16.38
CA GLN A 97 -7.09 4.07 15.91
C GLN A 97 -6.35 3.15 16.85
N ARG A 98 -6.93 1.97 17.05
CA ARG A 98 -6.30 0.87 17.76
C ARG A 98 -5.54 -0.03 16.80
N PHE A 99 -4.28 -0.25 17.09
CA PHE A 99 -3.45 -1.25 16.45
C PHE A 99 -3.15 -2.36 17.44
N ASN A 100 -3.12 -3.59 16.95
CA ASN A 100 -2.80 -4.74 17.77
C ASN A 100 -1.43 -5.25 17.35
N CYS A 101 -0.46 -5.10 18.24
CA CYS A 101 0.96 -5.30 17.97
C CYS A 101 1.52 -6.50 18.76
N GLY A 102 2.80 -6.76 18.57
CA GLY A 102 3.54 -7.82 19.26
C GLY A 102 3.86 -9.02 18.37
N PRO A 103 4.59 -10.02 18.87
CA PRO A 103 5.10 -11.15 18.09
C PRO A 103 4.02 -11.96 17.37
N SER A 104 2.82 -12.08 17.98
CA SER A 104 1.69 -12.80 17.39
C SER A 104 0.95 -12.01 16.28
N SER A 105 1.29 -10.75 16.06
CA SER A 105 0.77 -9.96 14.94
C SER A 105 1.58 -10.13 13.64
N CYS A 106 2.76 -10.74 13.71
CA CYS A 106 3.64 -10.90 12.57
C CYS A 106 3.14 -12.00 11.62
N GLY A 107 3.00 -11.66 10.34
CA GLY A 107 2.76 -12.63 9.27
C GLY A 107 4.02 -12.93 8.47
N VAL A 108 3.97 -13.97 7.63
CA VAL A 108 5.06 -14.35 6.72
C VAL A 108 5.24 -13.24 5.69
N TYR A 109 6.39 -12.62 5.65
CA TYR A 109 6.68 -11.48 4.78
C TYR A 109 7.02 -11.90 3.35
N GLY A 110 6.89 -10.99 2.39
CA GLY A 110 7.07 -11.34 0.98
C GLY A 110 7.74 -10.27 0.12
N THR A 111 7.95 -9.06 0.62
CA THR A 111 8.38 -7.95 -0.23
C THR A 111 9.69 -8.24 -0.95
N THR A 112 10.73 -8.74 -0.27
CA THR A 112 12.03 -9.02 -0.90
C THR A 112 11.95 -10.12 -1.96
N ALA A 113 11.16 -11.17 -1.75
CA ALA A 113 10.90 -12.21 -2.76
C ALA A 113 10.16 -11.62 -3.97
N GLY A 114 9.15 -10.76 -3.72
CA GLY A 114 8.38 -10.11 -4.77
C GLY A 114 9.23 -9.18 -5.65
N LEU A 115 10.12 -8.39 -5.04
CA LEU A 115 11.05 -7.53 -5.77
C LEU A 115 12.04 -8.33 -6.62
N ALA A 116 12.62 -9.40 -6.06
CA ALA A 116 13.52 -10.28 -6.80
C ALA A 116 12.81 -10.96 -7.98
N GLU A 117 11.58 -11.46 -7.79
CA GLU A 117 10.78 -12.06 -8.85
C GLU A 117 10.38 -11.05 -9.94
N ALA A 118 10.03 -9.81 -9.55
CA ALA A 118 9.73 -8.74 -10.50
C ALA A 118 10.94 -8.43 -11.39
N LEU A 119 12.13 -8.29 -10.80
CA LEU A 119 13.38 -8.08 -11.55
C LEU A 119 13.73 -9.25 -12.45
N ARG A 120 13.64 -10.47 -11.94
CA ARG A 120 13.93 -11.69 -12.72
C ARG A 120 13.08 -11.79 -13.98
N ARG A 121 11.81 -11.35 -13.93
CA ARG A 121 10.86 -11.46 -15.04
C ARG A 121 10.86 -10.26 -15.97
N PHE A 122 10.96 -9.08 -15.44
CA PHE A 122 10.68 -7.84 -16.15
C PHE A 122 11.81 -6.81 -16.06
N GLY A 123 12.80 -7.03 -15.17
CA GLY A 123 13.92 -6.12 -14.97
C GLY A 123 15.02 -6.26 -16.02
N SER A 124 15.84 -5.24 -16.08
CA SER A 124 17.05 -5.18 -16.92
C SER A 124 18.29 -4.82 -16.12
N VAL A 125 18.13 -4.36 -14.87
CA VAL A 125 19.22 -3.99 -13.94
C VAL A 125 19.34 -5.05 -12.85
N SER A 126 20.58 -5.33 -12.41
CA SER A 126 20.80 -6.33 -11.37
C SER A 126 20.31 -5.85 -9.98
N LEU A 127 19.86 -6.80 -9.15
CA LEU A 127 19.48 -6.49 -7.76
C LEU A 127 20.67 -5.87 -6.99
N ALA A 128 21.89 -6.33 -7.25
CA ALA A 128 23.11 -5.81 -6.63
C ALA A 128 23.32 -4.31 -6.92
N ASP A 129 23.07 -3.88 -8.15
CA ASP A 129 23.19 -2.46 -8.52
C ASP A 129 22.08 -1.62 -7.86
N LEU A 130 20.86 -2.17 -7.73
CA LEU A 130 19.72 -1.44 -7.17
C LEU A 130 19.77 -1.30 -5.64
N VAL A 131 20.40 -2.23 -4.92
CA VAL A 131 20.53 -2.14 -3.45
C VAL A 131 21.66 -1.21 -3.00
N ALA A 132 22.65 -0.91 -3.84
CA ALA A 132 23.85 -0.18 -3.44
C ALA A 132 23.55 1.22 -2.86
N GLY A 133 22.65 1.98 -3.52
CA GLY A 133 22.22 3.30 -3.04
C GLY A 133 21.46 3.22 -1.72
N PRO A 134 20.39 2.41 -1.60
CA PRO A 134 19.68 2.19 -0.35
C PRO A 134 20.55 1.69 0.81
N ALA A 135 21.46 0.74 0.58
CA ALA A 135 22.39 0.23 1.60
C ALA A 135 23.32 1.33 2.13
N LYS A 136 23.86 2.15 1.23
CA LYS A 136 24.65 3.32 1.60
C LYS A 136 23.82 4.32 2.42
N ALA A 137 22.62 4.66 1.96
CA ALA A 137 21.71 5.57 2.65
C ALA A 137 21.35 5.08 4.06
N ALA A 138 21.13 3.77 4.23
CA ALA A 138 20.84 3.17 5.52
C ALA A 138 21.99 3.35 6.52
N ARG A 139 23.24 3.20 6.10
CA ARG A 139 24.42 3.36 6.97
C ARG A 139 24.78 4.82 7.25
N GLU A 140 24.74 5.67 6.22
CA GLU A 140 25.06 7.09 6.38
C GLU A 140 23.93 7.86 7.07
N GLY A 141 22.75 7.25 7.14
CA GLY A 141 21.53 7.83 7.67
C GLY A 141 20.82 8.74 6.66
N VAL A 142 19.52 8.87 6.82
CA VAL A 142 18.64 9.71 6.00
C VAL A 142 18.08 10.83 6.87
N GLU A 143 18.02 12.04 6.32
CA GLU A 143 17.39 13.17 7.01
C GLU A 143 15.87 12.93 7.15
N VAL A 144 15.39 13.11 8.37
CA VAL A 144 13.96 12.99 8.72
C VAL A 144 13.23 14.23 8.21
N ILE A 145 12.36 14.07 7.24
CA ILE A 145 11.51 15.17 6.74
C ILE A 145 10.33 15.46 7.70
N PRO A 146 9.67 16.64 7.61
CA PRO A 146 8.57 16.98 8.51
C PRO A 146 7.47 15.94 8.62
N MET A 147 7.09 15.31 7.50
CA MET A 147 6.07 14.27 7.47
C MET A 147 6.51 13.00 8.21
N GLN A 148 7.78 12.59 8.08
CA GLN A 148 8.31 11.46 8.85
C GLN A 148 8.36 11.77 10.35
N ALA A 149 8.81 12.97 10.73
CA ALA A 149 8.79 13.39 12.13
C ALA A 149 7.36 13.37 12.70
N PHE A 150 6.37 13.79 11.93
CA PHE A 150 4.96 13.67 12.30
C PHE A 150 4.56 12.20 12.50
N LEU A 151 4.90 11.32 11.56
CA LEU A 151 4.61 9.87 11.65
C LEU A 151 5.30 9.22 12.85
N PHE A 152 6.57 9.56 13.13
CA PHE A 152 7.27 9.05 14.31
C PHE A 152 6.58 9.45 15.60
N ASN A 153 6.09 10.70 15.72
CA ASN A 153 5.33 11.14 16.88
C ASN A 153 3.99 10.43 16.99
N VAL A 154 3.25 10.29 15.88
CA VAL A 154 1.95 9.60 15.85
C VAL A 154 2.10 8.12 16.20
N LEU A 155 3.10 7.44 15.64
CA LEU A 155 3.36 6.01 15.86
C LEU A 155 4.26 5.73 17.07
N ALA A 156 4.68 6.76 17.81
CA ALA A 156 5.57 6.61 18.97
C ALA A 156 5.12 5.50 19.95
N PRO A 157 3.84 5.33 20.29
CA PRO A 157 3.41 4.25 21.18
C PRO A 157 3.75 2.84 20.66
N ILE A 158 3.86 2.66 19.34
CA ILE A 158 4.31 1.41 18.72
C ILE A 158 5.83 1.36 18.69
N MET A 159 6.48 2.49 18.37
CA MET A 159 7.93 2.59 18.18
C MET A 159 8.72 2.47 19.50
N VAL A 160 8.05 2.55 20.65
CA VAL A 160 8.67 2.32 21.98
C VAL A 160 8.19 1.02 22.62
N SER A 161 7.43 0.21 21.92
CA SER A 161 6.84 -1.01 22.50
C SER A 161 7.86 -2.07 22.88
N THR A 162 9.05 -2.04 22.25
CA THR A 162 10.20 -2.86 22.64
C THR A 162 11.49 -2.02 22.69
N PRO A 163 12.48 -2.38 23.51
CA PRO A 163 13.76 -1.68 23.58
C PRO A 163 14.49 -1.64 22.23
N GLU A 164 14.36 -2.68 21.43
CA GLU A 164 15.03 -2.82 20.15
C GLU A 164 14.48 -1.82 19.12
N VAL A 165 13.17 -1.64 19.06
CA VAL A 165 12.54 -0.64 18.19
C VAL A 165 12.79 0.77 18.69
N ALA A 166 12.71 0.99 20.01
CA ALA A 166 13.00 2.28 20.64
C ALA A 166 14.43 2.76 20.33
N ALA A 167 15.42 1.85 20.34
CA ALA A 167 16.81 2.19 20.00
C ALA A 167 16.96 2.74 18.58
N VAL A 168 16.07 2.40 17.65
CA VAL A 168 16.08 2.88 16.26
C VAL A 168 15.36 4.23 16.14
N TYR A 169 14.15 4.35 16.68
CA TYR A 169 13.27 5.50 16.43
C TYR A 169 13.32 6.56 17.53
N GLU A 170 13.81 6.21 18.72
CA GLU A 170 13.99 7.10 19.87
C GLU A 170 15.39 6.97 20.50
N PRO A 171 16.49 7.10 19.73
CA PRO A 171 17.85 6.84 20.22
C PRO A 171 18.25 7.76 21.38
N GLU A 172 17.61 8.91 21.55
CA GLU A 172 17.81 9.86 22.65
C GLU A 172 16.65 9.84 23.67
N GLY A 173 15.81 8.78 23.69
CA GLY A 173 14.62 8.68 24.56
C GLY A 173 13.46 9.58 24.14
N ARG A 174 13.44 10.00 22.91
CA ARG A 174 12.35 10.76 22.26
C ARG A 174 12.31 10.45 20.76
N PRO A 175 11.15 10.63 20.10
CA PRO A 175 11.06 10.48 18.65
C PRO A 175 12.02 11.41 17.90
N LEU A 176 12.56 10.92 16.79
CA LEU A 176 13.39 11.70 15.88
C LEU A 176 12.60 12.87 15.30
N ARG A 177 13.23 14.04 15.20
CA ARG A 177 12.63 15.29 14.70
C ARG A 177 13.06 15.57 13.26
N ALA A 178 12.30 16.44 12.59
CA ALA A 178 12.68 16.96 11.27
C ALA A 178 14.07 17.59 11.31
N GLY A 179 14.92 17.28 10.34
CA GLY A 179 16.31 17.68 10.23
C GLY A 179 17.30 16.76 10.96
N GLU A 180 16.84 15.86 11.84
CA GLU A 180 17.69 14.82 12.43
C GLU A 180 17.89 13.67 11.42
N ARG A 181 18.71 12.70 11.74
CA ARG A 181 19.00 11.57 10.84
C ARG A 181 18.60 10.24 11.48
N ILE A 182 17.90 9.43 10.71
CA ILE A 182 17.67 8.02 11.05
C ILE A 182 18.79 7.17 10.43
N VAL A 183 19.45 6.35 11.22
CA VAL A 183 20.54 5.46 10.82
C VAL A 183 20.08 4.01 11.03
N LEU A 184 20.16 3.20 9.98
CA LEU A 184 19.68 1.82 9.96
C LEU A 184 20.81 0.89 9.50
N SER A 185 21.93 0.84 10.25
CA SER A 185 23.15 0.12 9.84
C SER A 185 22.91 -1.35 9.58
N GLU A 186 22.15 -2.06 10.42
CA GLU A 186 21.81 -3.48 10.23
C GLU A 186 20.97 -3.69 8.94
N LEU A 187 20.07 -2.75 8.61
CA LEU A 187 19.34 -2.79 7.34
C LEU A 187 20.30 -2.59 6.15
N GLY A 188 21.30 -1.73 6.29
CA GLY A 188 22.32 -1.56 5.27
C GLY A 188 23.10 -2.84 4.99
N ASP A 189 23.45 -3.60 6.04
CA ASP A 189 24.14 -4.88 5.93
C ASP A 189 23.23 -5.96 5.30
N LEU A 190 21.95 -5.97 5.67
CA LEU A 190 20.96 -6.85 5.06
C LEU A 190 20.79 -6.55 3.55
N LEU A 191 20.74 -5.27 3.16
CA LEU A 191 20.61 -4.88 1.76
C LEU A 191 21.83 -5.28 0.92
N ASP A 192 23.05 -5.16 1.44
CA ASP A 192 24.25 -5.65 0.74
C ASP A 192 24.21 -7.17 0.55
N ARG A 193 23.76 -7.92 1.57
CA ARG A 193 23.55 -9.35 1.42
C ARG A 193 22.47 -9.68 0.40
N LEU A 194 21.37 -8.94 0.42
CA LEU A 194 20.30 -9.10 -0.57
C LEU A 194 20.82 -8.93 -2.00
N GLY A 195 21.72 -7.96 -2.22
CA GLY A 195 22.35 -7.74 -3.52
C GLY A 195 23.32 -8.85 -3.94
N SER A 196 24.06 -9.42 -2.99
CA SER A 196 25.11 -10.41 -3.26
C SER A 196 24.62 -11.86 -3.23
N GLU A 197 23.67 -12.20 -2.36
CA GLU A 197 23.20 -13.57 -2.11
C GLU A 197 21.79 -13.82 -2.68
N GLY A 198 21.04 -12.77 -3.05
CA GLY A 198 19.60 -12.86 -3.36
C GLY A 198 18.76 -12.95 -2.08
N PRO A 199 17.45 -13.20 -2.17
CA PRO A 199 16.53 -13.17 -1.03
C PRO A 199 16.52 -14.45 -0.17
N ASP A 200 17.14 -15.54 -0.60
CA ASP A 200 16.96 -16.88 0.00
C ASP A 200 17.32 -16.94 1.49
N PHE A 201 18.32 -16.18 1.93
CA PHE A 201 18.72 -16.14 3.34
C PHE A 201 17.63 -15.55 4.27
N LEU A 202 16.68 -14.82 3.70
CA LEU A 202 15.50 -14.28 4.41
C LEU A 202 14.37 -15.31 4.55
N TYR A 203 14.42 -16.41 3.82
CA TYR A 203 13.35 -17.42 3.77
C TYR A 203 13.81 -18.80 4.27
N ASP A 204 15.06 -19.21 3.98
CA ASP A 204 15.63 -20.49 4.41
C ASP A 204 17.11 -20.35 4.83
N GLY A 205 17.47 -19.23 5.46
CA GLY A 205 18.82 -18.96 5.95
C GLY A 205 18.85 -18.48 7.39
N ASP A 206 19.98 -17.92 7.78
CA ASP A 206 20.25 -17.47 9.15
C ASP A 206 19.28 -16.36 9.62
N VAL A 207 18.93 -15.42 8.74
CA VAL A 207 17.96 -14.34 9.07
C VAL A 207 16.56 -14.91 9.23
N ALA A 208 16.13 -15.82 8.36
CA ALA A 208 14.86 -16.53 8.51
C ALA A 208 14.78 -17.27 9.84
N HIS A 209 15.85 -17.97 10.21
CA HIS A 209 15.94 -18.69 11.47
C HIS A 209 15.90 -17.74 12.67
N ALA A 210 16.65 -16.63 12.64
CA ALA A 210 16.65 -15.63 13.69
C ALA A 210 15.24 -15.00 13.89
N CYS A 211 14.56 -14.66 12.79
CA CYS A 211 13.20 -14.11 12.85
C CYS A 211 12.21 -15.12 13.43
N SER A 212 12.25 -16.37 12.96
CA SER A 212 11.39 -17.44 13.45
C SER A 212 11.62 -17.71 14.93
N ASP A 213 12.86 -17.91 15.33
CA ASP A 213 13.22 -18.22 16.73
C ASP A 213 12.81 -17.08 17.66
N TRP A 214 13.13 -15.83 17.30
CA TRP A 214 12.77 -14.63 18.09
C TRP A 214 11.26 -14.51 18.29
N VAL A 215 10.48 -14.72 17.22
CA VAL A 215 9.01 -14.61 17.23
C VAL A 215 8.40 -15.74 18.04
N LEU A 216 8.83 -17.00 17.82
CA LEU A 216 8.30 -18.19 18.53
C LEU A 216 8.62 -18.16 20.02
N GLU A 217 9.83 -17.76 20.44
CA GLU A 217 10.22 -17.64 21.84
C GLU A 217 9.34 -16.66 22.62
N ARG A 218 8.69 -15.70 21.91
CA ARG A 218 7.82 -14.67 22.50
C ARG A 218 6.33 -14.92 22.24
N GLY A 219 6.00 -16.15 21.84
CA GLY A 219 4.61 -16.61 21.65
C GLY A 219 3.97 -16.14 20.35
N GLY A 220 4.74 -15.75 19.35
CA GLY A 220 4.25 -15.58 17.99
C GLY A 220 4.10 -16.91 17.24
N LEU A 221 3.76 -16.85 15.96
CA LEU A 221 3.41 -18.03 15.15
C LEU A 221 4.33 -18.27 13.95
N LEU A 222 5.29 -17.40 13.67
CA LEU A 222 6.14 -17.43 12.48
C LEU A 222 7.16 -18.57 12.58
N THR A 223 6.95 -19.66 11.84
CA THR A 223 7.83 -20.82 11.83
C THR A 223 8.84 -20.75 10.68
N ARG A 224 9.94 -21.54 10.79
CA ARG A 224 10.89 -21.71 9.69
C ARG A 224 10.22 -22.36 8.47
N GLU A 225 9.28 -23.28 8.68
CA GLU A 225 8.50 -23.91 7.61
C GLU A 225 7.62 -22.89 6.87
N ASP A 226 7.03 -21.92 7.59
CA ASP A 226 6.28 -20.82 6.97
C ASP A 226 7.14 -20.00 6.02
N LEU A 227 8.34 -19.64 6.48
CA LEU A 227 9.29 -18.84 5.68
C LEU A 227 9.80 -19.64 4.48
N ALA A 228 10.29 -20.85 4.69
CA ALA A 228 10.84 -21.70 3.62
C ALA A 228 9.80 -22.08 2.55
N SER A 229 8.51 -22.09 2.91
CA SER A 229 7.42 -22.40 1.97
C SER A 229 6.80 -21.16 1.32
N TYR A 230 7.38 -19.97 1.53
CA TYR A 230 6.82 -18.74 0.96
C TYR A 230 7.03 -18.66 -0.56
N GLU A 231 5.98 -18.34 -1.28
CA GLU A 231 6.00 -18.18 -2.75
C GLU A 231 5.33 -16.88 -3.18
N VAL A 232 5.90 -16.22 -4.18
CA VAL A 232 5.25 -15.12 -4.91
C VAL A 232 4.23 -15.71 -5.86
N VAL A 233 3.00 -15.21 -5.83
CA VAL A 233 1.91 -15.72 -6.68
C VAL A 233 1.63 -14.74 -7.81
N GLU A 234 1.68 -15.21 -9.06
CA GLU A 234 1.15 -14.42 -10.16
C GLU A 234 -0.37 -14.55 -10.25
N ARG A 235 -1.05 -13.42 -10.36
CA ARG A 235 -2.52 -13.37 -10.52
C ARG A 235 -2.92 -12.58 -11.75
N ALA A 236 -4.01 -12.98 -12.37
CA ALA A 236 -4.66 -12.13 -13.36
C ALA A 236 -5.33 -10.93 -12.65
N PRO A 237 -5.04 -9.67 -13.04
CA PRO A 237 -5.71 -8.52 -12.44
C PRO A 237 -7.23 -8.55 -12.72
N VAL A 238 -8.00 -7.99 -11.80
CA VAL A 238 -9.41 -7.66 -12.04
C VAL A 238 -9.46 -6.59 -13.12
N ARG A 239 -10.43 -6.71 -14.03
CA ARG A 239 -10.69 -5.78 -15.13
C ARG A 239 -12.08 -5.17 -15.00
N ALA A 240 -12.18 -3.87 -15.13
CA ALA A 240 -13.42 -3.10 -15.09
C ALA A 240 -13.44 -2.03 -16.18
N GLY A 241 -14.63 -1.62 -16.61
CA GLY A 241 -14.80 -0.52 -17.55
C GLY A 241 -15.02 0.82 -16.84
N PHE A 242 -14.40 1.89 -17.34
CA PHE A 242 -14.68 3.26 -16.88
C PHE A 242 -14.45 4.27 -18.00
N ARG A 243 -15.51 4.95 -18.46
CA ARG A 243 -15.46 5.98 -19.52
C ARG A 243 -14.73 5.51 -20.79
N GLY A 244 -15.00 4.28 -21.21
CA GLY A 244 -14.36 3.67 -22.39
C GLY A 244 -12.89 3.28 -22.19
N ARG A 245 -12.40 3.22 -20.98
CA ARG A 245 -11.08 2.71 -20.59
C ARG A 245 -11.21 1.36 -19.92
N GLU A 246 -10.13 0.62 -19.86
CA GLU A 246 -10.01 -0.59 -19.06
C GLU A 246 -9.19 -0.27 -17.80
N VAL A 247 -9.76 -0.57 -16.64
CA VAL A 247 -9.10 -0.43 -15.34
C VAL A 247 -8.63 -1.79 -14.87
N LEU A 248 -7.36 -1.92 -14.61
CA LEU A 248 -6.71 -3.09 -14.03
C LEU A 248 -6.42 -2.85 -12.56
N THR A 249 -6.81 -3.78 -11.70
CA THR A 249 -6.55 -3.64 -10.25
C THR A 249 -6.44 -4.99 -9.56
N ASN A 250 -6.23 -4.99 -8.24
CA ASN A 250 -5.88 -6.14 -7.44
C ASN A 250 -7.04 -7.16 -7.34
N PRO A 251 -6.82 -8.46 -7.66
CA PRO A 251 -7.84 -9.49 -7.57
C PRO A 251 -7.96 -10.09 -6.16
N PRO A 252 -8.95 -10.99 -5.93
CA PRO A 252 -9.00 -11.80 -4.73
C PRO A 252 -7.68 -12.57 -4.44
N PRO A 253 -7.36 -12.83 -3.16
CA PRO A 253 -8.17 -12.59 -1.96
C PRO A 253 -8.15 -11.15 -1.45
N SER A 254 -7.52 -10.22 -2.18
CA SER A 254 -7.63 -8.79 -1.87
C SER A 254 -9.03 -8.27 -2.18
N SER A 255 -9.59 -7.49 -1.26
CA SER A 255 -10.92 -6.87 -1.43
C SER A 255 -10.85 -5.49 -2.08
N GLY A 256 -9.74 -4.78 -1.91
CA GLY A 256 -9.62 -3.38 -2.33
C GLY A 256 -9.88 -3.16 -3.83
N GLY A 257 -9.23 -3.96 -4.67
CA GLY A 257 -9.34 -3.80 -6.12
C GLY A 257 -10.74 -4.11 -6.66
N ILE A 258 -11.39 -5.19 -6.19
CA ILE A 258 -12.76 -5.52 -6.62
C ILE A 258 -13.72 -4.38 -6.28
N LEU A 259 -13.60 -3.79 -5.10
CA LEU A 259 -14.48 -2.71 -4.65
C LEU A 259 -14.19 -1.38 -5.38
N ILE A 260 -12.95 -1.16 -5.85
CA ILE A 260 -12.63 -0.04 -6.75
C ILE A 260 -13.26 -0.27 -8.13
N ALA A 261 -13.16 -1.48 -8.67
CA ALA A 261 -13.77 -1.86 -9.92
C ALA A 261 -15.29 -1.64 -9.88
N ASP A 262 -15.96 -2.13 -8.84
CA ASP A 262 -17.38 -1.93 -8.56
C ASP A 262 -17.75 -0.43 -8.51
N ALA A 263 -17.00 0.37 -7.75
CA ALA A 263 -17.24 1.80 -7.63
C ALA A 263 -17.15 2.54 -8.98
N LEU A 264 -16.12 2.25 -9.76
CA LEU A 264 -15.90 2.90 -11.06
C LEU A 264 -17.00 2.51 -12.07
N GLU A 265 -17.41 1.23 -12.11
CA GLU A 265 -18.52 0.80 -12.95
C GLU A 265 -19.85 1.41 -12.53
N LEU A 266 -20.13 1.59 -11.22
CA LEU A 266 -21.31 2.28 -10.74
C LEU A 266 -21.33 3.75 -11.16
N ILE A 267 -20.19 4.47 -11.00
CA ILE A 267 -20.07 5.88 -11.43
C ILE A 267 -20.26 5.98 -12.96
N ASP A 268 -19.72 5.04 -13.72
CA ASP A 268 -19.87 5.00 -15.19
C ASP A 268 -21.33 4.90 -15.62
N ARG A 269 -22.11 4.01 -14.97
CA ARG A 269 -23.53 3.79 -15.25
C ARG A 269 -24.42 4.96 -14.86
N ILE A 270 -24.12 5.63 -13.73
CA ILE A 270 -24.93 6.76 -13.25
C ILE A 270 -24.74 7.98 -14.14
N ASP A 271 -23.57 8.11 -14.78
CA ASP A 271 -23.20 9.17 -15.72
C ASP A 271 -23.45 10.60 -15.24
N ARG A 272 -23.02 10.87 -14.00
CA ARG A 272 -23.00 12.22 -13.37
C ARG A 272 -21.61 12.57 -12.91
N PRO A 273 -20.72 12.97 -13.83
CA PRO A 273 -19.34 13.29 -13.48
C PRO A 273 -19.29 14.49 -12.50
N GLY A 274 -18.46 14.38 -11.48
CA GLY A 274 -18.27 15.43 -10.47
C GLY A 274 -19.40 15.59 -9.45
N ASP A 275 -20.44 14.76 -9.48
CA ASP A 275 -21.53 14.81 -8.50
C ASP A 275 -21.09 14.18 -7.16
N THR A 276 -20.89 15.05 -6.17
CA THR A 276 -20.44 14.66 -4.82
C THR A 276 -21.44 13.73 -4.11
N MET A 277 -22.75 13.88 -4.36
CA MET A 277 -23.78 13.01 -3.80
C MET A 277 -23.64 11.58 -4.39
N VAL A 278 -23.48 11.47 -5.71
CA VAL A 278 -23.25 10.18 -6.38
C VAL A 278 -21.99 9.52 -5.85
N LEU A 279 -20.91 10.26 -5.70
CA LEU A 279 -19.67 9.75 -5.16
C LEU A 279 -19.84 9.22 -3.73
N ALA A 280 -20.52 9.97 -2.85
CA ALA A 280 -20.80 9.54 -1.48
C ALA A 280 -21.64 8.26 -1.44
N GLU A 281 -22.71 8.19 -2.25
CA GLU A 281 -23.58 7.01 -2.34
C GLU A 281 -22.82 5.78 -2.89
N VAL A 282 -21.98 5.96 -3.90
CA VAL A 282 -21.16 4.86 -4.46
C VAL A 282 -20.15 4.36 -3.45
N VAL A 283 -19.42 5.24 -2.78
CA VAL A 283 -18.47 4.82 -1.73
C VAL A 283 -19.19 4.10 -0.60
N ALA A 284 -20.36 4.59 -0.16
CA ALA A 284 -21.17 3.92 0.85
C ALA A 284 -21.68 2.55 0.37
N SER A 285 -22.12 2.44 -0.89
CA SER A 285 -22.58 1.20 -1.48
C SER A 285 -21.48 0.13 -1.50
N THR A 286 -20.28 0.49 -1.98
CA THR A 286 -19.15 -0.43 -2.00
C THR A 286 -18.65 -0.82 -0.61
N ASN A 287 -18.81 0.06 0.38
CA ASN A 287 -18.54 -0.27 1.78
C ASN A 287 -19.54 -1.32 2.29
N ARG A 288 -20.82 -1.13 2.01
CA ARG A 288 -21.87 -2.10 2.36
C ARG A 288 -21.70 -3.44 1.65
N ALA A 289 -21.22 -3.43 0.41
CA ALA A 289 -20.98 -4.65 -0.37
C ALA A 289 -19.89 -5.56 0.23
N ARG A 290 -19.05 -5.06 1.13
CA ARG A 290 -18.02 -5.83 1.85
C ARG A 290 -18.61 -6.53 3.08
N ASP A 291 -19.65 -7.31 2.90
CA ASP A 291 -20.31 -8.10 3.94
C ASP A 291 -19.64 -9.46 4.19
N SER A 292 -20.25 -10.31 5.04
CA SER A 292 -19.75 -11.64 5.36
C SER A 292 -19.69 -12.57 4.16
N ASP A 293 -20.65 -12.44 3.23
CA ASP A 293 -20.72 -13.27 2.02
C ASP A 293 -19.65 -12.88 1.02
N PHE A 294 -19.40 -11.56 0.87
CA PHE A 294 -18.26 -11.04 0.10
C PHE A 294 -16.94 -11.56 0.67
N LEU A 295 -16.72 -11.40 1.99
CA LEU A 295 -15.48 -11.83 2.63
C LEU A 295 -15.28 -13.35 2.57
N GLY A 296 -16.35 -14.12 2.70
CA GLY A 296 -16.34 -15.58 2.56
C GLY A 296 -16.02 -16.01 1.13
N GLY A 297 -16.58 -15.31 0.15
CA GLY A 297 -16.43 -15.63 -1.28
C GLY A 297 -15.07 -15.24 -1.88
N LEU A 298 -14.27 -14.40 -1.23
CA LEU A 298 -12.98 -13.93 -1.78
C LEU A 298 -12.00 -15.06 -2.17
N ARG A 299 -12.17 -16.25 -1.63
CA ARG A 299 -11.35 -17.43 -1.96
C ARG A 299 -11.97 -18.34 -3.00
N ASP A 300 -13.21 -18.08 -3.42
CA ASP A 300 -13.91 -18.89 -4.39
C ASP A 300 -13.44 -18.57 -5.81
N GLU A 301 -13.24 -19.61 -6.60
CA GLU A 301 -12.93 -19.45 -8.02
C GLU A 301 -14.03 -18.66 -8.75
N GLY A 302 -13.65 -17.67 -9.55
CA GLY A 302 -14.56 -16.82 -10.31
C GLY A 302 -15.39 -15.84 -9.47
N PHE A 303 -15.08 -15.63 -8.19
CA PHE A 303 -15.80 -14.70 -7.33
C PHE A 303 -15.85 -13.29 -7.90
N ALA A 304 -14.72 -12.74 -8.35
CA ALA A 304 -14.66 -11.39 -8.92
C ALA A 304 -15.62 -11.23 -10.11
N SER A 305 -15.64 -12.18 -11.03
CA SER A 305 -16.54 -12.15 -12.19
C SER A 305 -18.02 -12.24 -11.81
N ARG A 306 -18.35 -13.01 -10.77
CA ARG A 306 -19.72 -13.09 -10.25
C ARG A 306 -20.14 -11.82 -9.51
N PHE A 307 -19.22 -11.22 -8.77
CA PHE A 307 -19.48 -10.02 -7.97
C PHE A 307 -19.68 -8.79 -8.86
N LEU A 308 -18.87 -8.65 -9.92
CA LEU A 308 -18.96 -7.56 -10.90
C LEU A 308 -19.96 -7.85 -12.03
N ALA A 309 -20.75 -8.92 -11.94
CA ALA A 309 -21.76 -9.21 -12.94
C ALA A 309 -22.86 -8.13 -12.98
N PRO A 310 -23.31 -7.69 -14.18
CA PRO A 310 -24.27 -6.60 -14.35
C PRO A 310 -25.55 -6.72 -13.51
N GLU A 311 -26.00 -7.94 -13.24
CA GLU A 311 -27.25 -8.23 -12.52
C GLU A 311 -27.11 -8.01 -10.98
N LYS A 312 -25.89 -8.01 -10.44
CA LYS A 312 -25.65 -7.81 -9.01
C LYS A 312 -25.47 -6.35 -8.60
N LEU A 313 -25.07 -5.50 -9.51
CA LEU A 313 -24.87 -4.07 -9.25
C LEU A 313 -26.18 -3.33 -8.87
N ASP A 314 -27.32 -3.99 -9.04
CA ASP A 314 -28.65 -3.43 -8.74
C ASP A 314 -29.16 -3.75 -7.31
N ALA A 315 -28.45 -4.54 -6.50
CA ALA A 315 -29.06 -5.21 -5.32
C ALA A 315 -28.35 -5.03 -3.96
N VAL A 316 -27.47 -4.03 -3.73
CA VAL A 316 -26.63 -4.02 -2.52
C VAL A 316 -27.13 -3.08 -1.41
N THR A 317 -27.40 -3.65 -0.22
CA THR A 317 -27.54 -2.93 1.07
C THR A 317 -27.02 -3.76 2.25
N SER A 318 -26.14 -3.24 3.08
CA SER A 318 -26.01 -3.17 4.54
C SER A 318 -24.58 -3.27 5.14
N GLU A 319 -24.38 -2.46 6.12
CA GLU A 319 -23.42 -2.23 7.25
C GLU A 319 -21.99 -2.81 7.24
N ILE A 320 -20.97 -1.94 7.38
CA ILE A 320 -19.61 -2.27 7.87
C ILE A 320 -18.95 -1.07 8.59
N ARG A 321 -18.11 -1.36 9.59
CA ARG A 321 -17.32 -0.41 10.41
C ARG A 321 -15.90 -0.22 9.89
N SER A 322 -15.36 0.99 10.03
CA SER A 322 -14.09 1.46 9.48
C SER A 322 -12.89 1.47 10.42
N ARG A 323 -11.66 1.42 9.80
CA ARG A 323 -10.38 1.58 10.53
C ARG A 323 -9.20 1.99 9.65
N LEU A 324 -8.17 2.59 10.26
CA LEU A 324 -7.00 3.21 9.62
C LEU A 324 -5.80 2.23 9.48
N GLY A 325 -4.93 2.37 8.47
CA GLY A 325 -3.69 1.60 8.29
C GLY A 325 -2.56 2.40 7.63
N SER A 326 -1.30 1.96 7.82
CA SER A 326 -0.10 2.58 7.27
C SER A 326 0.45 1.77 6.10
N THR A 327 0.78 2.44 4.98
CA THR A 327 1.17 1.81 3.72
C THR A 327 1.99 2.80 2.91
N THR A 328 2.88 2.36 2.03
CA THR A 328 3.47 3.19 0.97
C THR A 328 3.08 2.71 -0.41
N HIS A 329 3.04 3.64 -1.38
CA HIS A 329 2.77 3.36 -2.78
C HIS A 329 3.75 4.07 -3.69
N ILE A 330 4.15 3.41 -4.77
CA ILE A 330 5.05 3.92 -5.80
C ILE A 330 4.43 3.61 -7.17
N SER A 331 4.39 4.62 -8.03
CA SER A 331 3.98 4.49 -9.43
C SER A 331 5.09 4.96 -10.37
N VAL A 332 5.35 4.18 -11.40
CA VAL A 332 6.35 4.48 -12.43
C VAL A 332 5.75 4.28 -13.81
N MET A 333 6.07 5.17 -14.73
CA MET A 333 5.81 4.99 -16.16
C MET A 333 7.05 5.39 -16.95
N ASP A 334 7.49 4.53 -17.87
CA ASP A 334 8.64 4.81 -18.72
C ASP A 334 8.24 5.32 -20.12
N GLY A 335 9.22 5.87 -20.83
CA GLY A 335 9.01 6.42 -22.18
C GLY A 335 8.65 5.37 -23.24
N ASN A 336 8.91 4.10 -22.98
CA ASN A 336 8.59 2.99 -23.90
C ASN A 336 7.14 2.50 -23.74
N GLY A 337 6.41 3.02 -22.74
CA GLY A 337 5.00 2.71 -22.51
C GLY A 337 4.78 1.55 -21.54
N ALA A 338 5.81 1.10 -20.83
CA ALA A 338 5.63 0.23 -19.70
C ALA A 338 5.33 1.03 -18.42
N CYS A 339 4.60 0.42 -17.48
CA CYS A 339 4.42 0.99 -16.15
C CYS A 339 4.45 -0.09 -15.06
N ALA A 340 4.79 0.34 -13.85
CA ALA A 340 4.73 -0.45 -12.64
C ALA A 340 4.03 0.35 -11.54
N SER A 341 3.02 -0.27 -10.90
CA SER A 341 2.29 0.26 -9.76
C SER A 341 2.48 -0.70 -8.60
N VAL A 342 3.17 -0.29 -7.55
CA VAL A 342 3.53 -1.16 -6.43
C VAL A 342 3.09 -0.58 -5.10
N THR A 343 2.43 -1.41 -4.30
CA THR A 343 2.00 -1.08 -2.94
C THR A 343 2.62 -2.06 -1.95
N CYS A 344 3.33 -1.55 -0.96
CA CYS A 344 3.96 -2.33 0.11
C CYS A 344 3.59 -1.79 1.48
N SER A 345 3.52 -2.67 2.49
CA SER A 345 3.20 -2.25 3.85
C SER A 345 3.74 -3.21 4.91
N ASN A 346 4.20 -2.62 6.01
CA ASN A 346 4.39 -3.30 7.28
C ASN A 346 3.11 -3.28 8.15
N GLY A 347 1.98 -2.79 7.63
CA GLY A 347 0.87 -2.36 8.48
C GLY A 347 1.27 -1.11 9.26
N SER A 348 0.96 -1.07 10.54
CA SER A 348 1.48 -0.02 11.45
C SER A 348 2.80 -0.40 12.13
N CYS A 349 3.44 -1.48 11.70
CA CYS A 349 4.53 -2.20 12.35
C CYS A 349 4.08 -2.99 13.59
N SER A 350 4.74 -4.12 13.83
CA SER A 350 4.43 -5.00 14.96
C SER A 350 5.06 -4.57 16.28
N GLY A 351 6.00 -3.62 16.25
CA GLY A 351 6.90 -3.35 17.36
C GLY A 351 7.98 -4.44 17.54
N VAL A 352 8.15 -5.30 16.54
CA VAL A 352 9.13 -6.40 16.53
C VAL A 352 10.30 -6.03 15.62
N TRP A 353 11.41 -5.62 16.22
CA TRP A 353 12.70 -5.49 15.56
C TRP A 353 13.57 -6.68 15.97
N VAL A 354 13.99 -7.50 15.01
CA VAL A 354 14.83 -8.67 15.29
C VAL A 354 16.30 -8.25 15.33
N PRO A 355 16.98 -8.32 16.50
CA PRO A 355 18.35 -7.80 16.65
C PRO A 355 19.35 -8.46 15.71
N GLY A 356 20.26 -7.69 15.15
CA GLY A 356 21.32 -8.17 14.25
C GLY A 356 20.86 -8.53 12.85
N THR A 357 19.58 -8.30 12.50
CA THR A 357 19.05 -8.69 11.21
C THR A 357 18.59 -7.53 10.32
N GLY A 358 18.39 -6.34 10.90
CA GLY A 358 17.79 -5.20 10.21
C GLY A 358 16.31 -5.39 9.88
N MET A 359 15.64 -6.42 10.42
CA MET A 359 14.25 -6.78 10.13
C MET A 359 13.28 -6.14 11.12
N HIS A 360 12.45 -5.19 10.64
CA HIS A 360 11.24 -4.76 11.32
C HIS A 360 10.05 -5.54 10.74
N LEU A 361 9.41 -6.36 11.54
CA LEU A 361 8.33 -7.23 11.07
C LEU A 361 6.98 -6.52 11.01
N ASN A 362 6.11 -6.99 10.10
CA ASN A 362 4.76 -6.47 9.90
C ASN A 362 3.82 -6.86 11.05
N ASN A 363 2.68 -6.13 11.17
CA ASN A 363 1.58 -6.46 12.09
C ASN A 363 0.29 -6.87 11.37
N MET A 364 0.37 -7.44 10.20
CA MET A 364 -0.81 -7.72 9.36
C MET A 364 -1.84 -8.62 10.02
N LEU A 365 -1.43 -9.50 10.95
CA LEU A 365 -2.37 -10.32 11.72
C LEU A 365 -3.01 -9.57 12.91
N GLY A 366 -2.56 -8.36 13.22
CA GLY A 366 -3.14 -7.45 14.21
C GLY A 366 -3.99 -6.32 13.60
N GLU A 367 -4.06 -6.22 12.28
CA GLU A 367 -4.90 -5.25 11.58
C GLU A 367 -6.33 -5.77 11.49
N GLU A 368 -7.29 -5.07 12.11
CA GLU A 368 -8.68 -5.52 12.18
C GLU A 368 -9.36 -5.59 10.81
N ASP A 369 -9.00 -4.68 9.88
CA ASP A 369 -9.50 -4.69 8.50
C ASP A 369 -9.14 -5.95 7.72
N LEU A 370 -8.00 -6.53 8.04
CA LEU A 370 -7.47 -7.74 7.38
C LEU A 370 -7.94 -9.01 8.11
N ASN A 371 -8.45 -8.87 9.32
CA ASN A 371 -8.91 -9.95 10.19
C ASN A 371 -10.39 -9.76 10.62
N PRO A 372 -11.33 -9.56 9.67
CA PRO A 372 -12.72 -9.21 9.99
C PRO A 372 -13.48 -10.34 10.75
N GLN A 373 -12.99 -11.57 10.66
CA GLN A 373 -13.54 -12.73 11.38
C GLN A 373 -12.88 -12.95 12.77
N GLY A 374 -12.00 -12.04 13.16
CA GLY A 374 -11.20 -12.12 14.39
C GLY A 374 -9.76 -12.53 14.12
N PHE A 375 -8.89 -12.20 15.07
CA PHE A 375 -7.44 -12.46 14.97
C PHE A 375 -7.13 -13.97 15.02
N HIS A 376 -6.03 -14.35 14.33
CA HIS A 376 -5.53 -15.72 14.24
C HIS A 376 -6.56 -16.75 13.71
N ARG A 377 -7.45 -16.31 12.81
CA ARG A 377 -8.48 -17.18 12.19
C ARG A 377 -8.10 -17.65 10.79
N HIS A 378 -7.12 -17.05 10.17
CA HIS A 378 -6.63 -17.52 8.89
C HIS A 378 -5.89 -18.87 9.06
N PRO A 379 -6.21 -19.88 8.24
CA PRO A 379 -5.43 -21.12 8.23
C PRO A 379 -3.94 -20.84 7.90
N PRO A 380 -3.00 -21.56 8.53
CA PRO A 380 -1.59 -21.45 8.18
C PRO A 380 -1.34 -21.71 6.70
N GLY A 381 -0.57 -20.83 6.06
CA GLY A 381 -0.31 -20.87 4.63
C GLY A 381 -1.31 -20.13 3.74
N ASP A 382 -2.41 -19.63 4.28
CA ASP A 382 -3.35 -18.82 3.52
C ASP A 382 -2.84 -17.39 3.34
N ARG A 383 -3.04 -16.84 2.14
CA ARG A 383 -2.80 -15.43 1.87
C ARG A 383 -3.81 -14.56 2.63
N VAL A 384 -3.33 -13.58 3.40
CA VAL A 384 -4.18 -12.64 4.14
C VAL A 384 -4.88 -11.72 3.14
N PRO A 385 -6.18 -11.39 3.32
CA PRO A 385 -6.86 -10.38 2.49
C PRO A 385 -6.23 -9.00 2.65
N SER A 386 -6.42 -8.11 1.65
CA SER A 386 -5.84 -6.75 1.68
C SER A 386 -6.78 -5.71 1.08
N MET A 387 -6.61 -4.45 1.50
CA MET A 387 -7.20 -3.28 0.85
C MET A 387 -6.28 -2.66 -0.20
N MET A 388 -5.01 -3.07 -0.27
CA MET A 388 -4.07 -2.57 -1.26
C MET A 388 -4.57 -2.86 -2.68
N ALA A 389 -4.48 -1.87 -3.54
CA ALA A 389 -5.00 -1.93 -4.89
C ALA A 389 -4.10 -1.12 -5.83
N PRO A 390 -2.88 -1.59 -6.16
CA PRO A 390 -2.15 -1.01 -7.27
C PRO A 390 -3.04 -1.08 -8.51
N THR A 391 -3.18 0.05 -9.20
CA THR A 391 -4.16 0.23 -10.27
C THR A 391 -3.49 0.81 -11.50
N VAL A 392 -3.87 0.31 -12.67
CA VAL A 392 -3.47 0.85 -13.99
C VAL A 392 -4.73 1.05 -14.83
N VAL A 393 -4.86 2.23 -15.42
CA VAL A 393 -5.92 2.55 -16.36
C VAL A 393 -5.34 2.50 -17.76
N LEU A 394 -5.93 1.69 -18.61
CA LEU A 394 -5.54 1.54 -20.01
C LEU A 394 -6.52 2.26 -20.91
N ARG A 395 -5.98 2.95 -21.92
CA ARG A 395 -6.72 3.45 -23.04
C ARG A 395 -6.15 2.85 -24.32
N ASP A 396 -7.02 2.21 -25.09
CA ASP A 396 -6.63 1.51 -26.33
C ASP A 396 -5.46 0.53 -26.11
N GLY A 397 -5.47 -0.17 -24.93
CA GLY A 397 -4.46 -1.14 -24.51
C GLY A 397 -3.13 -0.53 -24.01
N ARG A 398 -3.03 0.80 -23.89
CA ARG A 398 -1.81 1.50 -23.41
C ARG A 398 -2.06 2.16 -22.06
N PRO A 399 -1.06 2.18 -21.15
CA PRO A 399 -1.18 2.89 -19.88
C PRO A 399 -1.46 4.39 -20.08
N GLU A 400 -2.58 4.85 -19.56
CA GLU A 400 -2.95 6.26 -19.43
C GLU A 400 -2.64 6.76 -18.02
N ILE A 401 -2.94 5.95 -16.97
CA ILE A 401 -2.65 6.28 -15.57
C ILE A 401 -2.12 5.03 -14.87
N ALA A 402 -1.12 5.18 -14.01
CA ALA A 402 -0.77 4.19 -13.01
C ALA A 402 -0.79 4.88 -11.64
N LEU A 403 -1.50 4.29 -10.67
CA LEU A 403 -1.69 4.88 -9.36
C LEU A 403 -1.98 3.83 -8.29
N GLY A 404 -1.90 4.27 -7.05
CA GLY A 404 -2.40 3.58 -5.88
C GLY A 404 -2.32 4.49 -4.68
N SER A 405 -2.75 4.01 -3.54
CA SER A 405 -2.84 4.83 -2.33
C SER A 405 -2.43 4.05 -1.09
N ALA A 406 -2.06 4.79 -0.09
CA ALA A 406 -1.97 4.35 1.29
C ALA A 406 -3.25 4.72 2.05
N GLY A 407 -3.54 4.07 3.21
CA GLY A 407 -4.60 4.52 4.09
C GLY A 407 -5.75 3.52 4.33
N SER A 408 -5.51 2.20 4.32
CA SER A 408 -6.51 1.16 4.62
C SER A 408 -7.80 1.31 3.79
N ASN A 409 -8.97 1.42 4.41
CA ASN A 409 -10.26 1.58 3.73
C ASN A 409 -10.34 2.81 2.82
N ARG A 410 -9.56 3.91 3.12
CA ARG A 410 -9.52 5.13 2.30
C ARG A 410 -8.77 4.95 0.99
N ILE A 411 -7.96 3.89 0.84
CA ILE A 411 -7.30 3.54 -0.42
C ILE A 411 -8.32 3.54 -1.57
N ARG A 412 -9.49 2.97 -1.36
CA ARG A 412 -10.54 2.86 -2.39
C ARG A 412 -11.08 4.21 -2.82
N SER A 413 -11.57 5.00 -1.86
CA SER A 413 -12.13 6.33 -2.18
C SER A 413 -11.10 7.29 -2.76
N ALA A 414 -9.85 7.22 -2.30
CA ALA A 414 -8.75 8.03 -2.84
C ALA A 414 -8.43 7.67 -4.30
N ILE A 415 -8.34 6.38 -4.63
CA ILE A 415 -8.07 5.92 -6.00
C ILE A 415 -9.25 6.28 -6.92
N VAL A 416 -10.48 5.96 -6.54
CA VAL A 416 -11.69 6.26 -7.34
C VAL A 416 -11.80 7.75 -7.66
N GLN A 417 -11.62 8.63 -6.66
CA GLN A 417 -11.69 10.08 -6.85
C GLN A 417 -10.55 10.60 -7.73
N THR A 418 -9.33 10.08 -7.56
CA THR A 418 -8.21 10.51 -8.40
C THR A 418 -8.39 10.06 -9.85
N VAL A 419 -8.87 8.82 -10.10
CA VAL A 419 -9.19 8.34 -11.46
C VAL A 419 -10.27 9.22 -12.09
N ALA A 420 -11.36 9.49 -11.38
CA ALA A 420 -12.43 10.36 -11.87
C ALA A 420 -11.93 11.81 -12.13
N ALA A 421 -11.10 12.37 -11.25
CA ALA A 421 -10.53 13.70 -11.44
C ALA A 421 -9.66 13.82 -12.71
N VAL A 422 -8.86 12.79 -13.00
CA VAL A 422 -8.07 12.77 -14.25
C VAL A 422 -8.97 12.56 -15.46
N ILE A 423 -9.90 11.60 -15.43
CA ILE A 423 -10.64 11.17 -16.62
C ILE A 423 -11.84 12.09 -16.90
N ASP A 424 -12.70 12.32 -15.90
CA ASP A 424 -13.89 13.17 -16.05
C ASP A 424 -13.54 14.66 -15.92
N GLY A 425 -12.61 15.00 -15.00
CA GLY A 425 -12.20 16.38 -14.73
C GLY A 425 -11.11 16.91 -15.68
N GLY A 426 -10.43 16.05 -16.43
CA GLY A 426 -9.31 16.43 -17.30
C GLY A 426 -8.10 16.98 -16.54
N MET A 427 -7.97 16.67 -15.25
CA MET A 427 -6.90 17.20 -14.40
C MET A 427 -5.57 16.50 -14.69
N HIS A 428 -4.47 17.24 -14.61
CA HIS A 428 -3.12 16.63 -14.56
C HIS A 428 -2.94 15.83 -13.27
N ALA A 429 -2.00 14.86 -13.28
CA ALA A 429 -1.80 13.93 -12.17
C ALA A 429 -1.64 14.63 -10.81
N GLN A 430 -0.81 15.69 -10.72
CA GLN A 430 -0.61 16.43 -9.47
C GLN A 430 -1.87 17.19 -9.00
N GLU A 431 -2.63 17.74 -9.94
CA GLU A 431 -3.89 18.47 -9.63
C GLU A 431 -4.93 17.48 -9.08
N ALA A 432 -5.07 16.32 -9.72
CA ALA A 432 -5.98 15.26 -9.27
C ALA A 432 -5.61 14.70 -7.90
N VAL A 433 -4.31 14.54 -7.64
CA VAL A 433 -3.80 14.10 -6.33
C VAL A 433 -4.05 15.14 -5.24
N ASN A 434 -3.90 16.44 -5.57
CA ASN A 434 -4.14 17.56 -4.63
C ASN A 434 -5.62 17.82 -4.39
N ALA A 435 -6.52 17.39 -5.27
CA ALA A 435 -7.94 17.64 -5.15
C ALA A 435 -8.49 17.22 -3.78
N PRO A 436 -9.41 18.01 -3.20
CA PRO A 436 -10.04 17.68 -1.93
C PRO A 436 -10.80 16.36 -2.05
N ARG A 437 -10.70 15.55 -1.00
CA ARG A 437 -11.32 14.22 -0.95
C ARG A 437 -12.44 14.16 0.06
N LEU A 438 -13.36 13.24 -0.19
CA LEU A 438 -14.31 12.74 0.78
C LEU A 438 -14.11 11.24 1.00
N HIS A 439 -14.52 10.79 2.17
CA HIS A 439 -14.62 9.38 2.50
C HIS A 439 -15.93 9.14 3.24
N VAL A 440 -16.55 8.01 2.97
CA VAL A 440 -17.81 7.67 3.62
C VAL A 440 -17.61 6.41 4.46
N GLU A 441 -18.12 6.46 5.65
CA GLU A 441 -18.07 5.35 6.59
C GLU A 441 -19.30 5.38 7.51
N ASP A 442 -20.05 4.29 7.61
CA ASP A 442 -21.29 4.19 8.40
C ASP A 442 -22.20 5.35 8.10
N GLU A 443 -22.73 5.94 7.39
CA GLU A 443 -23.56 7.16 7.22
C GLU A 443 -22.85 8.47 7.58
N LEU A 444 -21.53 8.43 7.85
CA LEU A 444 -20.71 9.61 8.07
C LEU A 444 -19.86 9.90 6.84
N VAL A 445 -20.04 11.09 6.28
CA VAL A 445 -19.18 11.64 5.24
C VAL A 445 -18.11 12.48 5.90
N ASP A 446 -16.88 12.06 5.81
CA ASP A 446 -15.69 12.84 6.12
C ASP A 446 -15.27 13.61 4.88
N ALA A 447 -15.07 14.90 5.00
CA ALA A 447 -14.72 15.78 3.89
C ALA A 447 -13.51 16.66 4.23
N GLU A 448 -12.59 16.81 3.27
CA GLU A 448 -11.49 17.75 3.38
C GLU A 448 -11.93 19.20 3.15
N PRO A 449 -11.14 20.19 3.62
CA PRO A 449 -11.33 21.56 3.22
C PRO A 449 -11.16 21.70 1.70
N GLY A 450 -12.02 22.50 1.07
CA GLY A 450 -12.05 22.67 -0.39
C GLY A 450 -13.10 21.82 -1.12
N VAL A 451 -13.73 20.86 -0.46
CA VAL A 451 -14.97 20.25 -0.99
C VAL A 451 -16.06 21.32 -1.03
N ASP A 452 -16.81 21.37 -2.16
CA ASP A 452 -17.84 22.38 -2.39
C ASP A 452 -18.84 22.47 -1.22
N PRO A 453 -18.97 23.61 -0.55
CA PRO A 453 -19.92 23.79 0.55
C PRO A 453 -21.37 23.49 0.16
N ALA A 454 -21.79 23.80 -1.07
CA ALA A 454 -23.13 23.51 -1.54
C ALA A 454 -23.38 22.01 -1.66
N ALA A 455 -22.37 21.26 -2.09
CA ALA A 455 -22.43 19.80 -2.12
C ALA A 455 -22.52 19.21 -0.71
N LEU A 456 -21.76 19.74 0.26
CA LEU A 456 -21.85 19.30 1.66
C LEU A 456 -23.22 19.59 2.28
N GLU A 457 -23.84 20.73 1.96
CA GLU A 457 -25.21 21.02 2.39
C GLU A 457 -26.23 20.10 1.74
N SER A 458 -26.05 19.75 0.47
CA SER A 458 -26.89 18.77 -0.22
C SER A 458 -26.81 17.38 0.43
N LEU A 459 -25.60 16.96 0.83
CA LEU A 459 -25.40 15.71 1.59
C LEU A 459 -26.16 15.75 2.92
N ARG A 460 -26.05 16.84 3.70
CA ARG A 460 -26.80 17.01 4.96
C ARG A 460 -28.31 16.99 4.72
N GLY A 461 -28.78 17.67 3.67
CA GLY A 461 -30.18 17.66 3.26
C GLY A 461 -30.69 16.27 2.84
N GLY A 462 -29.82 15.46 2.30
CA GLY A 462 -30.07 14.05 1.97
C GLY A 462 -30.02 13.08 3.14
N GLY A 463 -29.77 13.57 4.37
CA GLY A 463 -29.74 12.74 5.59
C GLY A 463 -28.36 12.26 6.01
N TRP A 464 -27.30 12.61 5.29
CA TRP A 464 -25.94 12.26 5.65
C TRP A 464 -25.41 13.07 6.84
N ARG A 465 -24.74 12.42 7.78
CA ARG A 465 -23.89 13.12 8.74
C ARG A 465 -22.61 13.54 8.02
N VAL A 466 -22.23 14.82 8.12
CA VAL A 466 -21.04 15.35 7.46
C VAL A 466 -20.09 15.94 8.48
N ARG A 467 -18.87 15.40 8.55
CA ARG A 467 -17.75 15.94 9.32
C ARG A 467 -16.75 16.57 8.36
N GLN A 468 -16.49 17.84 8.51
CA GLN A 468 -15.49 18.55 7.71
C GLN A 468 -14.22 18.75 8.52
N PHE A 469 -13.09 18.33 7.95
CA PHE A 469 -11.76 18.56 8.53
C PHE A 469 -11.33 20.01 8.30
N SER A 470 -10.53 20.54 9.22
CA SER A 470 -10.02 21.92 9.15
C SER A 470 -8.79 22.06 8.24
N GLU A 471 -8.10 20.96 7.98
CA GLU A 471 -6.87 20.90 7.17
C GLU A 471 -6.79 19.58 6.38
N HIS A 472 -5.97 19.55 5.35
CA HIS A 472 -5.65 18.32 4.65
C HIS A 472 -4.98 17.33 5.60
N ASN A 473 -5.44 16.10 5.58
CA ASN A 473 -5.00 15.10 6.57
C ASN A 473 -4.66 13.77 5.90
N LEU A 474 -3.62 13.09 6.41
CA LEU A 474 -3.22 11.75 5.97
C LEU A 474 -4.34 10.71 6.13
N TYR A 475 -5.39 11.04 6.88
CA TYR A 475 -6.62 10.25 7.01
C TYR A 475 -7.22 9.93 5.62
N PHE A 476 -7.24 10.86 4.69
CA PHE A 476 -7.83 10.69 3.35
C PHE A 476 -6.95 9.92 2.35
N GLY A 477 -5.98 9.19 2.84
CA GLY A 477 -5.07 8.38 2.04
C GLY A 477 -3.81 9.13 1.61
N GLY A 478 -3.07 8.54 0.67
CA GLY A 478 -1.86 9.10 0.10
C GLY A 478 -1.63 8.51 -1.28
N VAL A 479 -2.14 9.20 -2.31
CA VAL A 479 -2.07 8.73 -3.70
C VAL A 479 -0.74 9.12 -4.32
N GLN A 480 -0.08 8.17 -4.96
CA GLN A 480 1.04 8.44 -5.87
C GLN A 480 0.57 8.05 -7.26
N ALA A 481 0.52 8.98 -8.18
CA ALA A 481 -0.02 8.79 -9.52
C ALA A 481 0.96 9.24 -10.60
N VAL A 482 1.03 8.49 -11.69
CA VAL A 482 1.70 8.91 -12.92
C VAL A 482 0.71 8.81 -14.07
N ALA A 483 0.76 9.74 -15.00
CA ALA A 483 -0.17 9.80 -16.11
C ALA A 483 0.54 10.17 -17.41
N ARG A 484 -0.02 9.68 -18.52
CA ARG A 484 0.38 10.05 -19.88
C ARG A 484 -0.73 10.89 -20.50
N ASP A 485 -0.40 12.10 -20.90
CA ASP A 485 -1.31 12.93 -21.67
C ASP A 485 -1.65 12.25 -23.01
N ARG A 486 -2.91 12.25 -23.31
CA ARG A 486 -3.48 11.56 -24.45
C ARG A 486 -3.02 12.11 -25.81
N ASP A 487 -2.96 13.44 -25.90
CA ASP A 487 -2.80 14.12 -27.18
C ASP A 487 -1.33 14.42 -27.46
N THR A 488 -0.56 14.72 -26.42
CA THR A 488 0.86 15.05 -26.51
C THR A 488 1.79 13.87 -26.23
N GLY A 489 1.32 12.84 -25.52
CA GLY A 489 2.12 11.74 -24.99
C GLY A 489 3.05 12.16 -23.85
N GLU A 490 2.88 13.37 -23.30
CA GLU A 490 3.67 13.89 -22.20
C GLU A 490 3.39 13.10 -20.91
N LEU A 491 4.46 12.82 -20.16
CA LEU A 491 4.37 12.13 -18.88
C LEU A 491 4.29 13.15 -17.74
N SER A 492 3.37 12.96 -16.83
CA SER A 492 3.23 13.76 -15.62
C SER A 492 3.11 12.87 -14.38
N GLY A 493 3.52 13.39 -13.23
CA GLY A 493 3.41 12.69 -11.96
C GLY A 493 2.75 13.56 -10.90
N GLY A 494 2.11 12.90 -9.93
CA GLY A 494 1.53 13.52 -8.75
C GLY A 494 1.90 12.75 -7.49
N GLY A 495 2.61 13.42 -6.58
CA GLY A 495 2.92 12.93 -5.24
C GLY A 495 2.00 13.58 -4.22
N ASP A 496 1.44 12.78 -3.31
CA ASP A 496 0.44 13.26 -2.35
C ASP A 496 1.06 14.05 -1.19
N PRO A 497 0.78 15.35 -1.07
CA PRO A 497 1.32 16.17 0.00
C PRO A 497 0.82 15.73 1.39
N ARG A 498 -0.33 15.03 1.48
CA ARG A 498 -0.86 14.48 2.75
C ARG A 498 0.08 13.49 3.40
N ARG A 499 1.01 12.92 2.62
CA ARG A 499 2.03 11.95 3.08
C ARG A 499 3.45 12.29 2.66
N GLY A 500 3.70 13.54 2.30
CA GLY A 500 5.03 14.00 1.88
C GLY A 500 5.47 13.46 0.52
N GLY A 501 4.51 12.98 -0.28
CA GLY A 501 4.77 12.42 -1.61
C GLY A 501 5.23 13.46 -2.63
N VAL A 502 6.04 13.00 -3.56
CA VAL A 502 6.58 13.79 -4.68
C VAL A 502 6.56 12.98 -5.97
N ALA A 503 6.65 13.69 -7.09
CA ALA A 503 6.91 13.07 -8.38
C ALA A 503 8.17 13.65 -9.04
N VAL A 504 8.93 12.80 -9.71
CA VAL A 504 10.15 13.17 -10.45
C VAL A 504 9.97 12.73 -11.89
N THR A 505 10.05 13.70 -12.81
CA THR A 505 10.06 13.44 -14.27
C THR A 505 11.50 13.37 -14.76
N VAL A 506 11.74 12.43 -15.66
CA VAL A 506 13.03 12.21 -16.34
C VAL A 506 12.82 12.46 -17.83
N ASP A 507 13.58 13.40 -18.40
CA ASP A 507 13.55 13.79 -19.81
C ASP A 507 14.38 12.88 -20.72
#